data_dbd0a2eb70755e28e39934724a78f383
#
_entry.id   dbd0a2eb70755e28e39934724a78f383
#
_cell.length_a   1.000
_cell.length_b   1.000
_cell.length_c   1.000
_cell.angle_alpha   90.00
_cell.angle_beta   90.00
_cell.angle_gamma   90.00
#
_symmetry.space_group_name_H-M   'P 1'
#
loop_
_entity.id
_entity.type
_entity.pdbx_description
1 polymer ?
#
loop_
_entity_poly.entity_id
_entity_poly.type
_entity_poly.pdbx_seq_one_letter_code
_entity_poly.pdbx_strand_id
1 'polypeptide(L)'
;MTDYFGSPERNTEDPLISIVVPALNEALNLSVVLPKLPQVHEVILVDGGSVDGTVMAARRALPDIITVLQSRKGKGNALAAGFARVTGDIVVMFDADGSADPAEITRFVEALKAGADFAKGSRYTAGGGSGDITTIRSLGNRFLNGVFNFCFRTRYSDLCYGYNAFWADLIPLLDLPDHTTPLPSSGKMMWGDGFEIETVINCRFAAAKVAITEVPSVEQLRIFGESNLRAVQDGFRVLKTLITEWRRARAVRRMERKLSEPAVAKAASVGPRVAA
;
A
#
# COMPACT_ATOMS: atom_id res chain seq x y z
N MET A 1 1.00 -1.19 -24.30
CA MET A 1 1.04 -2.39 -23.46
C MET A 1 2.51 -2.69 -23.29
N THR A 2 3.11 -2.22 -22.22
CA THR A 2 4.52 -2.47 -21.91
C THR A 2 4.51 -3.68 -20.97
N ASP A 3 4.92 -4.84 -21.51
CA ASP A 3 5.21 -6.03 -20.72
C ASP A 3 6.33 -5.66 -19.73
N TYR A 4 5.93 -5.33 -18.51
CA TYR A 4 6.88 -5.29 -17.41
C TYR A 4 7.37 -6.72 -17.17
N PHE A 5 8.65 -6.97 -17.51
CA PHE A 5 9.42 -8.18 -17.21
C PHE A 5 8.52 -9.41 -17.12
N GLY A 6 8.42 -10.23 -18.16
CA GLY A 6 7.57 -11.41 -18.22
C GLY A 6 6.95 -11.75 -16.89
N SER A 7 5.75 -11.24 -16.62
CA SER A 7 5.06 -11.44 -15.34
C SER A 7 5.06 -12.93 -15.07
N PRO A 8 5.53 -13.41 -13.92
CA PRO A 8 5.41 -14.80 -13.57
C PRO A 8 3.94 -15.20 -13.77
N GLU A 9 3.71 -16.38 -14.29
CA GLU A 9 2.34 -16.88 -14.48
C GLU A 9 1.68 -16.93 -13.11
N ARG A 10 0.73 -16.02 -12.88
CA ARG A 10 0.04 -15.90 -11.59
C ARG A 10 -0.94 -17.05 -11.42
N ASN A 11 -0.93 -17.68 -10.26
CA ASN A 11 -1.94 -18.68 -9.93
C ASN A 11 -3.29 -17.99 -9.65
N THR A 12 -4.13 -17.88 -10.67
CA THR A 12 -5.45 -17.23 -10.58
C THR A 12 -6.56 -18.19 -10.17
N GLU A 13 -6.33 -19.51 -10.18
CA GLU A 13 -7.34 -20.49 -9.77
C GLU A 13 -7.42 -20.61 -8.26
N ASP A 14 -6.28 -20.85 -7.60
CA ASP A 14 -6.18 -21.05 -6.14
C ASP A 14 -4.96 -20.30 -5.57
N PRO A 15 -4.99 -18.96 -5.53
CA PRO A 15 -3.84 -18.17 -5.07
C PRO A 15 -3.63 -18.31 -3.58
N LEU A 16 -2.36 -18.43 -3.18
CA LEU A 16 -1.95 -18.38 -1.78
C LEU A 16 -2.05 -16.95 -1.23
N ILE A 17 -2.77 -16.75 -0.15
CA ILE A 17 -3.05 -15.43 0.43
C ILE A 17 -2.17 -15.19 1.65
N SER A 18 -1.42 -14.09 1.66
CA SER A 18 -0.67 -13.57 2.79
C SER A 18 -1.34 -12.31 3.33
N ILE A 19 -1.78 -12.34 4.59
CA ILE A 19 -2.36 -11.18 5.27
C ILE A 19 -1.26 -10.50 6.08
N VAL A 20 -0.97 -9.22 5.80
CA VAL A 20 0.00 -8.41 6.54
C VAL A 20 -0.73 -7.46 7.49
N VAL A 21 -0.46 -7.62 8.79
CA VAL A 21 -1.12 -6.90 9.88
C VAL A 21 -0.10 -6.05 10.65
N PRO A 22 0.07 -4.76 10.34
CA PRO A 22 0.87 -3.87 11.17
C PRO A 22 0.15 -3.57 12.48
N ALA A 23 0.82 -3.70 13.63
CA ALA A 23 0.23 -3.47 14.93
C ALA A 23 1.17 -2.73 15.90
N LEU A 24 0.60 -1.84 16.70
CA LEU A 24 1.26 -1.18 17.81
C LEU A 24 0.27 -0.96 18.95
N ASN A 25 0.43 -1.72 20.04
CA ASN A 25 -0.48 -1.72 21.18
C ASN A 25 -1.94 -2.05 20.81
N GLU A 26 -2.13 -3.21 20.18
CA GLU A 26 -3.42 -3.68 19.66
C GLU A 26 -3.87 -5.01 20.30
N ALA A 27 -3.41 -5.36 21.51
CA ALA A 27 -3.67 -6.65 22.14
C ALA A 27 -5.16 -7.00 22.21
N LEU A 28 -6.02 -6.05 22.63
CA LEU A 28 -7.45 -6.26 22.75
C LEU A 28 -8.12 -6.41 21.39
N ASN A 29 -7.74 -5.59 20.42
CA ASN A 29 -8.29 -5.62 19.07
C ASN A 29 -7.96 -6.96 18.37
N LEU A 30 -6.70 -7.39 18.41
CA LEU A 30 -6.25 -8.63 17.78
C LEU A 30 -6.94 -9.88 18.37
N SER A 31 -7.25 -9.88 19.67
CA SER A 31 -7.99 -10.97 20.31
C SER A 31 -9.40 -11.17 19.73
N VAL A 32 -9.99 -10.10 19.16
CA VAL A 32 -11.32 -10.13 18.55
C VAL A 32 -11.26 -10.31 17.04
N VAL A 33 -10.26 -9.71 16.39
CA VAL A 33 -10.15 -9.63 14.93
C VAL A 33 -9.56 -10.90 14.33
N LEU A 34 -8.44 -11.39 14.87
CA LEU A 34 -7.72 -12.54 14.30
C LEU A 34 -8.57 -13.82 14.20
N PRO A 35 -9.43 -14.18 15.19
CA PRO A 35 -10.29 -15.35 15.07
C PRO A 35 -11.35 -15.27 13.96
N LYS A 36 -11.58 -14.07 13.41
CA LYS A 36 -12.56 -13.84 12.32
C LYS A 36 -11.92 -13.87 10.93
N LEU A 37 -10.59 -13.89 10.84
CA LEU A 37 -9.91 -13.99 9.56
C LEU A 37 -10.30 -15.30 8.86
N PRO A 38 -10.48 -15.29 7.54
CA PRO A 38 -10.65 -16.52 6.78
C PRO A 38 -9.39 -17.40 6.89
N GLN A 39 -9.55 -18.69 6.64
CA GLN A 39 -8.40 -19.57 6.51
C GLN A 39 -7.59 -19.17 5.26
N VAL A 40 -6.33 -18.82 5.46
CA VAL A 40 -5.41 -18.35 4.41
C VAL A 40 -4.08 -19.06 4.53
N HIS A 41 -3.19 -18.85 3.54
CA HIS A 41 -1.86 -19.43 3.55
C HIS A 41 -1.04 -18.98 4.77
N GLU A 42 -1.03 -17.67 5.06
CA GLU A 42 -0.30 -17.13 6.21
C GLU A 42 -0.87 -15.79 6.69
N VAL A 43 -0.69 -15.52 7.98
CA VAL A 43 -0.95 -14.20 8.59
C VAL A 43 0.34 -13.70 9.22
N ILE A 44 0.81 -12.53 8.81
CA ILE A 44 2.06 -11.91 9.23
C ILE A 44 1.74 -10.69 10.10
N LEU A 45 1.91 -10.82 11.40
CA LEU A 45 1.83 -9.70 12.34
C LEU A 45 3.18 -8.98 12.37
N VAL A 46 3.17 -7.69 12.10
CA VAL A 46 4.37 -6.87 12.25
C VAL A 46 4.21 -5.94 13.45
N ASP A 47 4.92 -6.28 14.53
CA ASP A 47 4.83 -5.57 15.79
C ASP A 47 5.73 -4.33 15.82
N GLY A 48 5.16 -3.19 16.17
CA GLY A 48 5.82 -1.89 16.29
C GLY A 48 6.64 -1.68 17.56
N GLY A 49 6.88 -2.73 18.34
CA GLY A 49 7.48 -2.63 19.68
C GLY A 49 6.41 -2.38 20.75
N SER A 50 5.31 -3.13 20.69
CA SER A 50 4.19 -3.03 21.63
C SER A 50 4.58 -3.41 23.06
N VAL A 51 3.95 -2.76 24.02
CA VAL A 51 4.19 -2.97 25.46
C VAL A 51 2.98 -3.53 26.21
N ASP A 52 1.85 -3.70 25.50
CA ASP A 52 0.55 -4.15 26.06
C ASP A 52 0.31 -5.66 25.95
N GLY A 53 1.27 -6.43 25.42
CA GLY A 53 1.13 -7.86 25.20
C GLY A 53 0.52 -8.22 23.83
N THR A 54 0.54 -7.30 22.85
CA THR A 54 0.02 -7.49 21.47
C THR A 54 0.44 -8.83 20.87
N VAL A 55 1.76 -9.16 20.87
CA VAL A 55 2.27 -10.41 20.28
C VAL A 55 1.73 -11.64 21.01
N MET A 56 1.61 -11.60 22.34
CA MET A 56 1.05 -12.70 23.11
C MET A 56 -0.44 -12.91 22.83
N ALA A 57 -1.20 -11.81 22.72
CA ALA A 57 -2.61 -11.86 22.38
C ALA A 57 -2.82 -12.44 20.98
N ALA A 58 -2.02 -12.02 20.00
CA ALA A 58 -2.06 -12.53 18.64
C ALA A 58 -1.79 -14.03 18.56
N ARG A 59 -0.75 -14.53 19.23
CA ARG A 59 -0.41 -15.98 19.27
C ARG A 59 -1.45 -16.82 19.97
N ARG A 60 -2.19 -16.26 20.94
CA ARG A 60 -3.32 -16.96 21.58
C ARG A 60 -4.52 -17.04 20.65
N ALA A 61 -4.77 -15.97 19.90
CA ALA A 61 -5.91 -15.89 18.99
C ALA A 61 -5.69 -16.71 17.71
N LEU A 62 -4.45 -16.74 17.21
CA LEU A 62 -4.03 -17.46 16.01
C LEU A 62 -2.64 -18.08 16.27
N PRO A 63 -2.54 -19.35 16.72
CA PRO A 63 -1.26 -19.98 17.12
C PRO A 63 -0.20 -20.00 16.04
N ASP A 64 -0.59 -20.15 14.77
CA ASP A 64 0.32 -20.23 13.61
C ASP A 64 0.71 -18.86 13.04
N ILE A 65 0.35 -17.76 13.70
CA ILE A 65 0.66 -16.41 13.24
C ILE A 65 2.17 -16.17 13.19
N ILE A 66 2.66 -15.70 12.04
CA ILE A 66 4.04 -15.27 11.87
C ILE A 66 4.22 -13.91 12.52
N THR A 67 5.17 -13.77 13.44
CA THR A 67 5.43 -12.49 14.12
C THR A 67 6.77 -11.91 13.71
N VAL A 68 6.77 -10.65 13.29
CA VAL A 68 7.94 -9.88 12.87
C VAL A 68 8.04 -8.63 13.74
N LEU A 69 9.21 -8.32 14.26
CA LEU A 69 9.46 -7.02 14.92
C LEU A 69 9.95 -6.03 13.86
N GLN A 70 9.30 -4.88 13.74
CA GLN A 70 9.80 -3.85 12.84
C GLN A 70 11.10 -3.22 13.34
N SER A 71 11.95 -2.77 12.42
CA SER A 71 13.27 -2.22 12.74
C SER A 71 13.27 -0.72 13.01
N ARG A 72 12.39 0.02 12.36
CA ARG A 72 12.20 1.47 12.49
C ARG A 72 10.74 1.79 12.79
N LYS A 73 10.47 2.93 13.41
CA LYS A 73 9.11 3.39 13.71
C LYS A 73 8.34 3.73 12.44
N GLY A 74 7.02 3.45 12.44
CA GLY A 74 6.05 3.88 11.46
C GLY A 74 5.38 2.74 10.70
N LYS A 75 4.12 2.97 10.28
CA LYS A 75 3.28 1.97 9.58
C LYS A 75 3.94 1.48 8.29
N GLY A 76 4.64 2.37 7.58
CA GLY A 76 5.31 2.00 6.33
C GLY A 76 6.48 1.07 6.53
N ASN A 77 7.30 1.26 7.57
CA ASN A 77 8.36 0.30 7.90
C ASN A 77 7.78 -1.06 8.31
N ALA A 78 6.68 -1.06 9.08
CA ALA A 78 5.98 -2.30 9.42
C ALA A 78 5.49 -3.03 8.16
N LEU A 79 4.83 -2.32 7.23
CA LEU A 79 4.39 -2.92 5.98
C LEU A 79 5.56 -3.44 5.13
N ALA A 80 6.66 -2.68 5.01
CA ALA A 80 7.85 -3.11 4.29
C ALA A 80 8.46 -4.39 4.90
N ALA A 81 8.51 -4.48 6.25
CA ALA A 81 8.98 -5.67 6.95
C ALA A 81 8.04 -6.87 6.73
N GLY A 82 6.72 -6.62 6.71
CA GLY A 82 5.72 -7.65 6.40
C GLY A 82 5.83 -8.13 4.96
N PHE A 83 5.92 -7.22 3.99
CA PHE A 83 6.06 -7.57 2.57
C PHE A 83 7.32 -8.38 2.27
N ALA A 84 8.41 -8.14 3.00
CA ALA A 84 9.63 -8.93 2.87
C ALA A 84 9.49 -10.38 3.39
N ARG A 85 8.41 -10.70 4.10
CA ARG A 85 8.14 -12.04 4.64
C ARG A 85 7.03 -12.78 3.91
N VAL A 86 6.35 -12.12 2.98
CA VAL A 86 5.29 -12.72 2.16
C VAL A 86 5.84 -13.89 1.35
N THR A 87 5.12 -15.01 1.41
CA THR A 87 5.41 -16.22 0.62
C THR A 87 4.24 -16.62 -0.28
N GLY A 88 3.07 -16.02 -0.10
CA GLY A 88 1.90 -16.23 -0.94
C GLY A 88 1.89 -15.41 -2.21
N ASP A 89 0.91 -15.66 -3.05
CA ASP A 89 0.71 -15.01 -4.35
C ASP A 89 0.05 -13.63 -4.22
N ILE A 90 -0.82 -13.47 -3.23
CA ILE A 90 -1.59 -12.25 -2.97
C ILE A 90 -1.23 -11.70 -1.59
N VAL A 91 -1.00 -10.39 -1.55
CA VAL A 91 -0.85 -9.62 -0.29
C VAL A 91 -2.16 -8.92 0.03
N VAL A 92 -2.65 -9.12 1.24
CA VAL A 92 -3.76 -8.34 1.81
C VAL A 92 -3.21 -7.46 2.93
N MET A 93 -3.36 -6.15 2.80
CA MET A 93 -3.05 -5.17 3.85
C MET A 93 -4.25 -5.06 4.77
N PHE A 94 -4.09 -5.43 6.04
CA PHE A 94 -5.19 -5.51 6.99
C PHE A 94 -4.84 -4.79 8.30
N ASP A 95 -5.64 -3.79 8.70
CA ASP A 95 -5.40 -3.05 9.93
C ASP A 95 -5.86 -3.83 11.17
N ALA A 96 -5.08 -3.75 12.25
CA ALA A 96 -5.27 -4.52 13.48
C ALA A 96 -6.45 -4.06 14.34
N ASP A 97 -7.03 -2.87 14.07
CA ASP A 97 -7.96 -2.17 14.97
C ASP A 97 -9.43 -2.57 14.83
N GLY A 98 -9.73 -3.46 13.88
CA GLY A 98 -11.07 -3.95 13.61
C GLY A 98 -11.93 -3.02 12.77
N SER A 99 -11.37 -1.97 12.18
CA SER A 99 -12.08 -1.10 11.24
C SER A 99 -12.36 -1.77 9.89
N ALA A 100 -11.57 -2.77 9.51
CA ALA A 100 -11.76 -3.58 8.32
C ALA A 100 -12.51 -4.88 8.65
N ASP A 101 -13.51 -5.24 7.83
CA ASP A 101 -14.23 -6.50 7.99
C ASP A 101 -13.44 -7.66 7.34
N PRO A 102 -13.00 -8.69 8.10
CA PRO A 102 -12.32 -9.85 7.55
C PRO A 102 -13.10 -10.59 6.45
N ALA A 103 -14.43 -10.57 6.49
CA ALA A 103 -15.27 -11.23 5.50
C ALA A 103 -15.13 -10.59 4.10
N GLU A 104 -14.67 -9.36 4.02
CA GLU A 104 -14.46 -8.66 2.75
C GLU A 104 -13.21 -9.13 1.98
N ILE A 105 -12.26 -9.83 2.62
CA ILE A 105 -11.04 -10.34 1.97
C ILE A 105 -11.37 -11.10 0.69
N THR A 106 -12.39 -11.93 0.71
CA THR A 106 -12.82 -12.70 -0.47
C THR A 106 -13.13 -11.79 -1.66
N ARG A 107 -13.77 -10.63 -1.45
CA ARG A 107 -14.09 -9.69 -2.54
C ARG A 107 -12.83 -9.07 -3.17
N PHE A 108 -11.80 -8.80 -2.36
CA PHE A 108 -10.52 -8.30 -2.86
C PHE A 108 -9.80 -9.36 -3.68
N VAL A 109 -9.78 -10.59 -3.20
CA VAL A 109 -9.18 -11.73 -3.91
C VAL A 109 -9.90 -11.98 -5.25
N GLU A 110 -11.23 -12.00 -5.26
CA GLU A 110 -12.00 -12.17 -6.49
C GLU A 110 -11.76 -11.04 -7.51
N ALA A 111 -11.58 -9.80 -7.07
CA ALA A 111 -11.22 -8.70 -7.97
C ALA A 111 -9.84 -8.92 -8.63
N LEU A 112 -8.87 -9.46 -7.89
CA LEU A 112 -7.54 -9.82 -8.42
C LEU A 112 -7.62 -10.99 -9.39
N LYS A 113 -8.37 -12.05 -9.06
CA LYS A 113 -8.63 -13.19 -9.96
C LYS A 113 -9.34 -12.76 -11.24
N ALA A 114 -10.20 -11.76 -11.16
CA ALA A 114 -10.90 -11.18 -12.32
C ALA A 114 -10.02 -10.29 -13.22
N GLY A 115 -8.72 -10.15 -12.91
CA GLY A 115 -7.76 -9.46 -13.77
C GLY A 115 -7.28 -8.10 -13.24
N ALA A 116 -7.63 -7.72 -12.00
CA ALA A 116 -6.99 -6.58 -11.37
C ALA A 116 -5.57 -6.95 -10.93
N ASP A 117 -4.66 -5.97 -10.98
CA ASP A 117 -3.34 -6.06 -10.37
C ASP A 117 -3.38 -5.59 -8.90
N PHE A 118 -4.21 -4.58 -8.64
CA PHE A 118 -4.42 -3.95 -7.35
C PHE A 118 -5.91 -3.77 -7.08
N ALA A 119 -6.42 -4.44 -6.05
CA ALA A 119 -7.77 -4.31 -5.53
C ALA A 119 -7.74 -3.26 -4.41
N LYS A 120 -8.32 -2.09 -4.69
CA LYS A 120 -8.33 -0.92 -3.82
C LYS A 120 -9.66 -0.82 -3.09
N GLY A 121 -9.66 -0.91 -1.77
CA GLY A 121 -10.87 -0.68 -0.99
C GLY A 121 -11.40 0.74 -1.15
N SER A 122 -12.71 0.88 -1.25
CA SER A 122 -13.38 2.17 -1.33
C SER A 122 -14.67 2.20 -0.51
N ARG A 123 -14.79 3.24 0.32
CA ARG A 123 -15.97 3.55 1.11
C ARG A 123 -17.03 4.31 0.30
N TYR A 124 -16.70 4.77 -0.90
CA TYR A 124 -17.54 5.65 -1.74
C TYR A 124 -18.08 4.96 -2.98
N THR A 125 -17.69 3.75 -3.29
CA THR A 125 -18.32 2.94 -4.33
C THR A 125 -19.66 2.37 -3.85
N ALA A 126 -20.54 1.99 -4.79
CA ALA A 126 -21.83 1.39 -4.46
C ALA A 126 -21.64 0.12 -3.61
N GLY A 127 -22.20 0.08 -2.43
CA GLY A 127 -22.00 -0.99 -1.44
C GLY A 127 -20.86 -0.75 -0.44
N GLY A 128 -20.11 0.35 -0.56
CA GLY A 128 -19.16 0.82 0.44
C GLY A 128 -19.81 1.76 1.46
N GLY A 129 -19.07 2.07 2.52
CA GLY A 129 -19.53 2.97 3.56
C GLY A 129 -18.49 3.20 4.65
N SER A 130 -18.79 4.10 5.59
CA SER A 130 -17.98 4.29 6.79
C SER A 130 -18.85 4.75 7.95
N GLY A 131 -18.69 4.08 9.09
CA GLY A 131 -19.31 4.50 10.36
C GLY A 131 -18.48 5.58 11.09
N ASP A 132 -17.24 5.85 10.67
CA ASP A 132 -16.27 6.71 11.35
C ASP A 132 -15.93 8.01 10.61
N ILE A 133 -16.33 8.14 9.35
CA ILE A 133 -15.90 9.29 8.54
C ILE A 133 -16.72 10.55 8.87
N THR A 134 -16.03 11.61 9.28
CA THR A 134 -16.66 12.92 9.48
C THR A 134 -16.81 13.68 8.17
N THR A 135 -17.71 14.65 8.11
CA THR A 135 -17.91 15.51 6.92
C THR A 135 -16.61 16.20 6.49
N ILE A 136 -15.79 16.66 7.44
CA ILE A 136 -14.50 17.31 7.16
C ILE A 136 -13.53 16.30 6.52
N ARG A 137 -13.44 15.07 7.06
CA ARG A 137 -12.60 13.99 6.49
C ARG A 137 -13.08 13.60 5.09
N SER A 138 -14.40 13.53 4.88
CA SER A 138 -14.97 13.21 3.57
C SER A 138 -14.67 14.29 2.52
N LEU A 139 -14.85 15.58 2.85
CA LEU A 139 -14.50 16.69 1.95
C LEU A 139 -12.98 16.72 1.65
N GLY A 140 -12.14 16.53 2.67
CA GLY A 140 -10.71 16.45 2.52
C GLY A 140 -10.29 15.29 1.60
N ASN A 141 -10.85 14.09 1.79
CA ASN A 141 -10.60 12.94 0.94
C ASN A 141 -11.03 13.21 -0.51
N ARG A 142 -12.21 13.81 -0.72
CA ARG A 142 -12.70 14.17 -2.06
C ARG A 142 -11.76 15.15 -2.78
N PHE A 143 -11.25 16.16 -2.06
CA PHE A 143 -10.24 17.08 -2.61
C PHE A 143 -8.95 16.35 -2.99
N LEU A 144 -8.42 15.52 -2.09
CA LEU A 144 -7.19 14.76 -2.32
C LEU A 144 -7.34 13.76 -3.47
N ASN A 145 -8.51 13.10 -3.59
CA ASN A 145 -8.84 12.26 -4.74
C ASN A 145 -8.80 13.06 -6.05
N GLY A 146 -9.36 14.27 -6.08
CA GLY A 146 -9.33 15.14 -7.25
C GLY A 146 -7.89 15.46 -7.69
N VAL A 147 -7.03 15.83 -6.73
CA VAL A 147 -5.60 16.09 -6.98
C VAL A 147 -4.88 14.82 -7.49
N PHE A 148 -5.11 13.68 -6.83
CA PHE A 148 -4.51 12.41 -7.22
C PHE A 148 -4.93 12.00 -8.64
N ASN A 149 -6.23 12.00 -8.92
CA ASN A 149 -6.78 11.64 -10.22
C ASN A 149 -6.25 12.52 -11.35
N PHE A 150 -6.11 13.82 -11.09
CA PHE A 150 -5.50 14.75 -12.04
C PHE A 150 -4.01 14.45 -12.28
N CYS A 151 -3.22 14.24 -11.21
CA CYS A 151 -1.78 14.01 -11.29
C CYS A 151 -1.42 12.68 -11.97
N PHE A 152 -2.15 11.61 -11.65
CA PHE A 152 -1.86 10.25 -12.09
C PHE A 152 -2.77 9.74 -13.22
N ARG A 153 -3.77 10.55 -13.61
CA ARG A 153 -4.77 10.20 -14.65
C ARG A 153 -5.54 8.93 -14.32
N THR A 154 -5.97 8.84 -13.07
CA THR A 154 -6.78 7.74 -12.51
C THR A 154 -8.22 8.19 -12.25
N ARG A 155 -9.04 7.28 -11.70
CA ARG A 155 -10.44 7.56 -11.33
C ARG A 155 -10.78 7.01 -9.95
N TYR A 156 -9.88 7.19 -8.97
CA TYR A 156 -10.14 6.76 -7.60
C TYR A 156 -11.30 7.53 -6.99
N SER A 157 -12.12 6.84 -6.21
CA SER A 157 -13.14 7.41 -5.37
C SER A 157 -12.68 7.58 -3.93
N ASP A 158 -11.72 6.75 -3.46
CA ASP A 158 -11.21 6.77 -2.08
C ASP A 158 -9.70 6.53 -2.00
N LEU A 159 -8.92 7.61 -1.94
CA LEU A 159 -7.46 7.53 -1.83
C LEU A 159 -6.97 7.12 -0.43
N CYS A 160 -7.68 7.57 0.61
CA CYS A 160 -7.18 7.51 1.98
C CYS A 160 -7.60 6.26 2.76
N TYR A 161 -8.21 5.27 2.11
CA TYR A 161 -8.60 4.03 2.76
C TYR A 161 -7.50 2.97 2.62
N GLY A 162 -7.12 2.33 3.74
CA GLY A 162 -5.94 1.47 3.84
C GLY A 162 -6.18 0.00 3.53
N TYR A 163 -7.43 -0.46 3.44
CA TYR A 163 -7.76 -1.86 3.15
C TYR A 163 -7.60 -2.16 1.67
N ASN A 164 -6.56 -2.90 1.33
CA ASN A 164 -6.16 -3.14 -0.06
C ASN A 164 -5.57 -4.54 -0.22
N ALA A 165 -5.63 -5.07 -1.46
CA ALA A 165 -4.92 -6.29 -1.82
C ALA A 165 -4.25 -6.16 -3.19
N PHE A 166 -3.16 -6.88 -3.43
CA PHE A 166 -2.43 -6.86 -4.68
C PHE A 166 -1.60 -8.14 -4.87
N TRP A 167 -1.21 -8.42 -6.10
CA TRP A 167 -0.32 -9.54 -6.38
C TRP A 167 1.08 -9.30 -5.80
N ALA A 168 1.67 -10.29 -5.15
CA ALA A 168 2.95 -10.18 -4.46
C ALA A 168 4.13 -9.85 -5.39
N ASP A 169 4.04 -10.23 -6.67
CA ASP A 169 5.01 -9.88 -7.72
C ASP A 169 5.14 -8.36 -7.96
N LEU A 170 4.18 -7.57 -7.47
CA LEU A 170 4.19 -6.11 -7.56
C LEU A 170 4.95 -5.42 -6.40
N ILE A 171 5.36 -6.16 -5.35
CA ILE A 171 6.12 -5.59 -4.22
C ILE A 171 7.34 -4.78 -4.69
N PRO A 172 8.16 -5.25 -5.66
CA PRO A 172 9.31 -4.48 -6.14
C PRO A 172 8.96 -3.12 -6.75
N LEU A 173 7.77 -2.96 -7.33
CA LEU A 173 7.31 -1.67 -7.89
C LEU A 173 7.10 -0.61 -6.80
N LEU A 174 6.89 -1.04 -5.57
CA LEU A 174 6.72 -0.15 -4.43
C LEU A 174 8.03 0.55 -4.05
N ASP A 175 9.21 0.01 -4.41
CA ASP A 175 10.54 0.60 -4.16
C ASP A 175 10.65 1.24 -2.77
N LEU A 176 10.18 0.48 -1.76
CA LEU A 176 10.18 0.92 -0.37
C LEU A 176 11.60 0.89 0.19
N PRO A 177 11.92 1.72 1.19
CA PRO A 177 13.19 1.62 1.89
C PRO A 177 13.36 0.22 2.48
N ASP A 178 14.54 -0.35 2.31
CA ASP A 178 14.87 -1.64 2.95
C ASP A 178 14.57 -1.54 4.46
N HIS A 179 13.69 -2.43 4.92
CA HIS A 179 13.22 -2.46 6.30
C HIS A 179 14.35 -2.73 7.31
N THR A 180 15.46 -3.36 6.87
CA THR A 180 16.62 -3.66 7.71
C THR A 180 17.61 -2.50 7.84
N THR A 181 17.51 -1.49 6.97
CA THR A 181 18.39 -0.31 7.03
C THR A 181 18.22 0.41 8.37
N PRO A 182 19.32 0.70 9.10
CA PRO A 182 19.26 1.43 10.35
C PRO A 182 18.64 2.84 10.18
N LEU A 183 18.06 3.36 11.26
CA LEU A 183 17.57 4.74 11.28
C LEU A 183 18.72 5.69 10.91
N PRO A 184 18.51 6.68 10.04
CA PRO A 184 19.52 7.68 9.72
C PRO A 184 20.04 8.38 10.97
N SER A 185 21.32 8.72 11.00
CA SER A 185 21.97 9.43 12.14
C SER A 185 21.29 10.75 12.51
N SER A 186 20.54 11.35 11.57
CA SER A 186 19.71 12.52 11.81
C SER A 186 18.49 12.25 12.71
N GLY A 187 18.19 11.00 13.04
CA GLY A 187 16.99 10.58 13.78
C GLY A 187 15.67 10.80 13.01
N LYS A 188 15.73 11.29 11.76
CA LYS A 188 14.53 11.53 10.95
C LYS A 188 14.03 10.23 10.33
N MET A 189 12.71 10.06 10.33
CA MET A 189 12.04 8.95 9.67
C MET A 189 12.34 8.96 8.17
N MET A 190 12.62 7.79 7.60
CA MET A 190 12.81 7.65 6.14
C MET A 190 11.50 7.88 5.41
N TRP A 191 11.59 8.36 4.17
CA TRP A 191 10.40 8.53 3.32
C TRP A 191 9.78 7.17 2.99
N GLY A 192 8.51 7.03 3.30
CA GLY A 192 7.78 5.79 3.15
C GLY A 192 7.66 4.97 4.45
N ASP A 193 8.40 5.29 5.52
CA ASP A 193 8.28 4.59 6.80
C ASP A 193 7.01 4.97 7.58
N GLY A 194 6.44 6.16 7.35
CA GLY A 194 5.33 6.72 8.12
C GLY A 194 3.94 6.35 7.59
N PHE A 195 2.94 7.12 8.04
CA PHE A 195 1.55 6.98 7.59
C PHE A 195 1.32 7.44 6.13
N GLU A 196 2.31 8.06 5.50
CA GLU A 196 2.26 8.37 4.08
C GLU A 196 2.29 7.12 3.18
N ILE A 197 2.62 5.94 3.74
CA ILE A 197 2.84 4.71 2.99
C ILE A 197 1.65 4.32 2.10
N GLU A 198 0.43 4.46 2.58
CA GLU A 198 -0.77 4.13 1.79
C GLU A 198 -0.88 5.01 0.54
N THR A 199 -0.60 6.31 0.71
CA THR A 199 -0.56 7.24 -0.42
C THR A 199 0.60 6.93 -1.36
N VAL A 200 1.77 6.54 -0.84
CA VAL A 200 2.93 6.13 -1.63
C VAL A 200 2.59 4.91 -2.47
N ILE A 201 1.99 3.87 -1.90
CA ILE A 201 1.56 2.66 -2.60
C ILE A 201 0.61 3.02 -3.75
N ASN A 202 -0.44 3.77 -3.48
CA ASN A 202 -1.39 4.22 -4.49
C ASN A 202 -0.71 5.00 -5.63
N CYS A 203 0.20 5.93 -5.29
CA CYS A 203 0.94 6.73 -6.28
C CYS A 203 1.84 5.86 -7.16
N ARG A 204 2.53 4.88 -6.58
CA ARG A 204 3.49 4.05 -7.30
C ARG A 204 2.79 3.06 -8.21
N PHE A 205 1.72 2.41 -7.77
CA PHE A 205 0.90 1.56 -8.63
C PHE A 205 0.23 2.36 -9.76
N ALA A 206 -0.31 3.54 -9.48
CA ALA A 206 -0.85 4.40 -10.52
C ALA A 206 0.22 4.89 -11.52
N ALA A 207 1.44 5.18 -11.05
CA ALA A 207 2.56 5.57 -11.91
C ALA A 207 3.04 4.43 -12.80
N ALA A 208 3.03 3.20 -12.29
CA ALA A 208 3.34 1.96 -13.00
C ALA A 208 2.22 1.52 -13.96
N LYS A 209 1.03 2.13 -13.85
CA LYS A 209 -0.16 1.82 -14.68
C LYS A 209 -0.65 0.37 -14.52
N VAL A 210 -0.54 -0.18 -13.33
CA VAL A 210 -1.15 -1.48 -13.02
C VAL A 210 -2.67 -1.41 -13.16
N ALA A 211 -3.31 -2.54 -13.43
CA ALA A 211 -4.77 -2.62 -13.51
C ALA A 211 -5.39 -2.50 -12.12
N ILE A 212 -6.13 -1.41 -11.88
CA ILE A 212 -6.69 -1.08 -10.57
C ILE A 212 -8.19 -1.23 -10.59
N THR A 213 -8.74 -2.00 -9.63
CA THR A 213 -10.19 -2.14 -9.41
C THR A 213 -10.54 -1.67 -8.00
N GLU A 214 -11.51 -0.77 -7.86
CA GLU A 214 -12.03 -0.40 -6.56
C GLU A 214 -13.06 -1.44 -6.09
N VAL A 215 -12.86 -1.90 -4.85
CA VAL A 215 -13.71 -2.89 -4.18
C VAL A 215 -14.53 -2.17 -3.11
N PRO A 216 -15.87 -2.29 -3.13
CA PRO A 216 -16.71 -1.74 -2.07
C PRO A 216 -16.30 -2.30 -0.71
N SER A 217 -16.08 -1.43 0.27
CA SER A 217 -15.73 -1.82 1.63
C SER A 217 -16.39 -0.91 2.65
N VAL A 218 -16.82 -1.50 3.77
CA VAL A 218 -17.48 -0.78 4.85
C VAL A 218 -16.53 -0.64 6.02
N GLU A 219 -16.02 0.58 6.23
CA GLU A 219 -15.19 0.91 7.39
C GLU A 219 -16.04 0.91 8.66
N GLN A 220 -15.72 0.01 9.58
CA GLN A 220 -16.33 -0.08 10.89
C GLN A 220 -15.68 0.90 11.87
N LEU A 221 -16.33 1.13 12.99
CA LEU A 221 -15.68 1.80 14.12
C LEU A 221 -14.57 0.91 14.67
N ARG A 222 -13.45 1.52 15.05
CA ARG A 222 -12.41 0.85 15.83
C ARG A 222 -13.02 0.19 17.06
N ILE A 223 -12.65 -1.07 17.38
CA ILE A 223 -13.27 -1.82 18.48
C ILE A 223 -12.82 -1.27 19.84
N PHE A 224 -11.51 -1.10 20.04
CA PHE A 224 -10.93 -0.59 21.28
C PHE A 224 -9.89 0.52 20.99
N GLY A 225 -9.78 1.46 21.94
CA GLY A 225 -8.82 2.57 21.86
C GLY A 225 -9.32 3.75 21.02
N GLU A 226 -8.47 4.74 20.86
CA GLU A 226 -8.76 5.97 20.11
C GLU A 226 -7.95 6.04 18.81
N SER A 227 -8.52 6.68 17.79
CA SER A 227 -7.83 6.91 16.52
C SER A 227 -6.75 7.98 16.69
N ASN A 228 -5.53 7.69 16.26
CA ASN A 228 -4.43 8.64 16.23
C ASN A 228 -4.48 9.59 15.02
N LEU A 229 -5.49 9.50 14.17
CA LEU A 229 -5.63 10.29 12.96
C LEU A 229 -6.03 11.75 13.26
N ARG A 230 -5.22 12.70 12.78
CA ARG A 230 -5.48 14.13 12.85
C ARG A 230 -5.80 14.66 11.44
N ALA A 231 -7.10 14.82 11.14
CA ALA A 231 -7.61 15.08 9.80
C ALA A 231 -6.86 16.17 9.02
N VAL A 232 -6.55 17.30 9.64
CA VAL A 232 -5.87 18.44 8.98
C VAL A 232 -4.39 18.14 8.74
N GLN A 233 -3.68 17.64 9.77
CA GLN A 233 -2.24 17.35 9.66
C GLN A 233 -1.98 16.20 8.67
N ASP A 234 -2.83 15.18 8.71
CA ASP A 234 -2.71 14.02 7.82
C ASP A 234 -3.12 14.40 6.39
N GLY A 235 -4.12 15.25 6.20
CA GLY A 235 -4.46 15.81 4.90
C GLY A 235 -3.30 16.55 4.23
N PHE A 236 -2.57 17.40 4.98
CA PHE A 236 -1.36 18.06 4.47
C PHE A 236 -0.23 17.06 4.18
N ARG A 237 -0.08 16.02 5.00
CA ARG A 237 0.90 14.96 4.75
C ARG A 237 0.60 14.23 3.45
N VAL A 238 -0.67 13.82 3.24
CA VAL A 238 -1.12 13.17 2.00
C VAL A 238 -0.86 14.08 0.80
N LEU A 239 -1.23 15.37 0.86
CA LEU A 239 -1.00 16.32 -0.25
C LEU A 239 0.50 16.46 -0.57
N LYS A 240 1.35 16.59 0.44
CA LYS A 240 2.80 16.63 0.27
C LYS A 240 3.31 15.34 -0.39
N THR A 241 2.79 14.19 0.01
CA THR A 241 3.13 12.88 -0.55
C THR A 241 2.73 12.79 -2.02
N LEU A 242 1.54 13.21 -2.37
CA LEU A 242 1.06 13.26 -3.77
C LEU A 242 2.01 14.07 -4.66
N ILE A 243 2.38 15.27 -4.22
CA ILE A 243 3.28 16.15 -4.99
C ILE A 243 4.67 15.51 -5.13
N THR A 244 5.20 14.93 -4.06
CA THR A 244 6.52 14.30 -4.04
C THR A 244 6.56 13.09 -4.97
N GLU A 245 5.61 12.17 -4.87
CA GLU A 245 5.54 10.97 -5.70
C GLU A 245 5.21 11.31 -7.17
N TRP A 246 4.39 12.32 -7.43
CA TRP A 246 4.15 12.80 -8.80
C TRP A 246 5.44 13.34 -9.46
N ARG A 247 6.24 14.14 -8.71
CA ARG A 247 7.55 14.63 -9.19
C ARG A 247 8.50 13.47 -9.47
N ARG A 248 8.54 12.47 -8.56
CA ARG A 248 9.33 11.24 -8.72
C ARG A 248 8.91 10.49 -9.98
N ALA A 249 7.63 10.22 -10.16
CA ALA A 249 7.11 9.51 -11.33
C ALA A 249 7.41 10.25 -12.66
N ARG A 250 7.41 11.60 -12.65
CA ARG A 250 7.81 12.39 -13.83
C ARG A 250 9.30 12.31 -14.10
N ALA A 251 10.13 12.29 -13.06
CA ALA A 251 11.57 12.15 -13.20
C ALA A 251 11.94 10.78 -13.80
N VAL A 252 11.37 9.70 -13.27
CA VAL A 252 11.57 8.34 -13.79
C VAL A 252 11.20 8.27 -15.27
N ARG A 253 9.99 8.71 -15.63
CA ARG A 253 9.54 8.74 -17.05
C ARG A 253 10.44 9.55 -17.98
N ARG A 254 11.06 10.63 -17.49
CA ARG A 254 12.02 11.41 -18.26
C ARG A 254 13.34 10.64 -18.50
N MET A 255 13.78 9.89 -17.49
CA MET A 255 14.98 9.06 -17.60
C MET A 255 14.76 7.90 -18.57
N GLU A 256 13.65 7.21 -18.47
CA GLU A 256 13.26 6.12 -19.39
C GLU A 256 13.21 6.61 -20.85
N ARG A 257 12.59 7.77 -21.10
CA ARG A 257 12.59 8.39 -22.45
C ARG A 257 14.00 8.66 -22.98
N LYS A 258 14.90 9.19 -22.14
CA LYS A 258 16.28 9.45 -22.55
C LYS A 258 17.07 8.18 -22.85
N LEU A 259 16.78 7.09 -22.15
CA LEU A 259 17.40 5.79 -22.36
C LEU A 259 16.84 5.07 -23.59
N SER A 260 15.57 5.31 -23.94
CA SER A 260 14.92 4.72 -25.11
C SER A 260 15.16 5.51 -26.42
N GLU A 261 15.72 6.72 -26.37
CA GLU A 261 16.14 7.45 -27.58
C GLU A 261 17.35 6.75 -28.20
N PRO A 262 17.25 6.22 -29.45
CA PRO A 262 18.35 5.48 -30.07
C PRO A 262 19.56 6.38 -30.24
N ALA A 263 20.77 5.86 -29.98
CA ALA A 263 22.05 6.54 -30.13
C ALA A 263 22.32 7.10 -31.57
N VAL A 264 21.49 6.74 -32.54
CA VAL A 264 21.56 7.12 -33.96
C VAL A 264 21.30 8.63 -34.17
N ALA A 265 20.52 9.29 -33.30
CA ALA A 265 20.26 10.73 -33.44
C ALA A 265 21.47 11.61 -33.09
N LYS A 266 22.43 11.12 -32.32
CA LYS A 266 23.64 11.87 -31.93
C LYS A 266 24.75 11.82 -33.02
N ALA A 267 24.73 10.82 -33.89
CA ALA A 267 25.72 10.68 -34.97
C ALA A 267 25.41 11.58 -36.19
N ALA A 268 24.14 11.95 -36.40
CA ALA A 268 23.73 12.75 -37.55
C ALA A 268 24.03 14.28 -37.41
N SER A 269 24.44 14.75 -36.24
CA SER A 269 24.74 16.18 -36.01
C SER A 269 26.21 16.54 -36.16
N VAL A 270 27.09 15.58 -36.47
CA VAL A 270 28.52 15.84 -36.80
C VAL A 270 28.66 15.69 -38.31
N GLY A 271 28.18 16.67 -39.03
CA GLY A 271 28.48 16.84 -40.45
C GLY A 271 29.97 17.07 -40.65
N PRO A 272 30.57 16.60 -41.78
CA PRO A 272 31.99 16.82 -42.06
C PRO A 272 32.28 18.30 -42.16
N ARG A 273 33.20 18.83 -41.32
CA ARG A 273 33.82 20.14 -41.59
C ARG A 273 34.66 19.98 -42.84
N VAL A 274 34.16 20.52 -43.94
CA VAL A 274 34.95 20.71 -45.14
C VAL A 274 36.01 21.76 -44.82
N ALA A 275 37.28 21.35 -44.83
CA ALA A 275 38.41 22.25 -44.82
C ALA A 275 38.56 22.85 -46.22
N ALA A 276 38.51 24.15 -46.29
CA ALA A 276 38.97 24.94 -47.47
C ALA A 276 40.26 25.63 -47.09
#